data_ecc8ae848554c19a2b287fd7254de7b1
#
_entry.id   ecc8ae848554c19a2b287fd7254de7b1
#
_cell.length_a   1.000
_cell.length_b   1.000
_cell.length_c   1.000
_cell.angle_alpha   90.00
_cell.angle_beta   90.00
_cell.angle_gamma   90.00
#
_symmetry.space_group_name_H-M   'P 1'
#
loop_
_entity.id
_entity.type
_entity.pdbx_description
1 polymer ?
#
loop_
_entity_poly.entity_id
_entity_poly.type
_entity_poly.pdbx_seq_one_letter_code
_entity_poly.pdbx_strand_id
1 'polypeptide(L)'
;MSPRFDVVVVGGGHNGLVAAGLLAKRGARVTVLERRSQVGGAAVTEQPWGPDFKMTALSYVMSMMPPTILRELELGRHGYHVYPQHGYFVPYADGRFLQLPDDDPARRHEQISKFSAHDADAMVRWDTWLGRLAGTLGPLLTSPPPKLGSKRPRDLVDQLALAWKLRHLDVRA
;
A
#
# COMPACT_ATOMS: atom_id res chain seq x y z
N MET A 1 13.26 -12.03 -38.17
CA MET A 1 13.74 -12.59 -36.87
C MET A 1 12.67 -12.33 -35.81
N SER A 2 12.22 -13.36 -35.09
CA SER A 2 11.29 -13.18 -33.98
C SER A 2 11.95 -12.39 -32.85
N PRO A 3 11.25 -11.46 -32.21
CA PRO A 3 11.82 -10.72 -31.10
C PRO A 3 12.22 -11.68 -29.97
N ARG A 4 13.42 -11.53 -29.45
CA ARG A 4 13.92 -12.32 -28.32
C ARG A 4 13.77 -11.48 -27.04
N PHE A 5 13.13 -12.04 -26.02
CA PHE A 5 12.96 -11.41 -24.69
C PHE A 5 13.79 -12.19 -23.66
N ASP A 6 14.34 -11.46 -22.69
CA ASP A 6 15.07 -12.04 -21.58
C ASP A 6 14.10 -12.45 -20.46
N VAL A 7 12.96 -11.72 -20.35
CA VAL A 7 11.94 -11.96 -19.35
C VAL A 7 10.56 -11.83 -19.96
N VAL A 8 9.66 -12.74 -19.59
CA VAL A 8 8.22 -12.68 -19.88
C VAL A 8 7.46 -12.53 -18.58
N VAL A 9 6.69 -11.45 -18.44
CA VAL A 9 5.81 -11.22 -17.31
C VAL A 9 4.37 -11.56 -17.72
N VAL A 10 3.76 -12.48 -17.02
CA VAL A 10 2.36 -12.88 -17.27
C VAL A 10 1.44 -12.12 -16.31
N GLY A 11 0.60 -11.28 -16.89
CA GLY A 11 -0.31 -10.39 -16.18
C GLY A 11 0.22 -8.95 -16.08
N GLY A 12 -0.54 -8.00 -16.66
CA GLY A 12 -0.26 -6.56 -16.64
C GLY A 12 -0.91 -5.83 -15.47
N GLY A 13 -1.06 -6.48 -14.31
CA GLY A 13 -1.46 -5.80 -13.07
C GLY A 13 -0.32 -4.95 -12.48
N HIS A 14 -0.60 -4.15 -11.47
CA HIS A 14 0.38 -3.22 -10.88
C HIS A 14 1.69 -3.89 -10.45
N ASN A 15 1.66 -5.09 -9.87
CA ASN A 15 2.88 -5.82 -9.49
C ASN A 15 3.69 -6.27 -10.72
N GLY A 16 3.02 -6.80 -11.75
CA GLY A 16 3.66 -7.21 -12.99
C GLY A 16 4.29 -6.04 -13.72
N LEU A 17 3.59 -4.90 -13.79
CA LEU A 17 4.11 -3.69 -14.43
C LEU A 17 5.31 -3.11 -13.69
N VAL A 18 5.28 -3.09 -12.34
CA VAL A 18 6.42 -2.66 -11.53
C VAL A 18 7.63 -3.57 -11.75
N ALA A 19 7.44 -4.89 -11.71
CA ALA A 19 8.51 -5.85 -11.95
C ALA A 19 9.11 -5.69 -13.35
N ALA A 20 8.24 -5.58 -14.37
CA ALA A 20 8.67 -5.37 -15.75
C ALA A 20 9.46 -4.07 -15.92
N GLY A 21 8.95 -2.96 -15.35
CA GLY A 21 9.61 -1.66 -15.42
C GLY A 21 10.99 -1.66 -14.76
N LEU A 22 11.11 -2.24 -13.57
CA LEU A 22 12.37 -2.33 -12.85
C LEU A 22 13.41 -3.22 -13.57
N LEU A 23 12.97 -4.33 -14.17
CA LEU A 23 13.83 -5.20 -14.97
C LEU A 23 14.28 -4.51 -16.26
N ALA A 24 13.36 -3.86 -16.97
CA ALA A 24 13.68 -3.11 -18.18
C ALA A 24 14.66 -1.96 -17.90
N LYS A 25 14.48 -1.24 -16.78
CA LYS A 25 15.42 -0.19 -16.36
C LYS A 25 16.83 -0.72 -16.07
N ARG A 26 16.96 -2.01 -15.72
CA ARG A 26 18.24 -2.71 -15.55
C ARG A 26 18.79 -3.33 -16.83
N GLY A 27 18.18 -3.02 -17.98
CA GLY A 27 18.65 -3.44 -19.30
C GLY A 27 18.08 -4.76 -19.82
N ALA A 28 17.16 -5.42 -19.09
CA ALA A 28 16.52 -6.62 -19.58
C ALA A 28 15.49 -6.29 -20.69
N ARG A 29 15.41 -7.12 -21.70
CA ARG A 29 14.34 -7.07 -22.71
C ARG A 29 13.12 -7.77 -22.15
N VAL A 30 12.14 -7.01 -21.72
CA VAL A 30 10.95 -7.52 -21.04
C VAL A 30 9.73 -7.44 -21.96
N THR A 31 8.91 -8.47 -21.95
CA THR A 31 7.55 -8.42 -22.51
C THR A 31 6.53 -8.72 -21.42
N VAL A 32 5.38 -8.04 -21.49
CA VAL A 32 4.25 -8.26 -20.60
C VAL A 32 3.10 -8.83 -21.42
N LEU A 33 2.57 -9.96 -20.97
CA LEU A 33 1.40 -10.60 -21.57
C LEU A 33 0.18 -10.31 -20.69
N GLU A 34 -0.77 -9.55 -21.21
CA GLU A 34 -2.04 -9.26 -20.54
C GLU A 34 -3.21 -9.82 -21.36
N ARG A 35 -4.12 -10.50 -20.69
CA ARG A 35 -5.29 -11.11 -21.34
C ARG A 35 -6.36 -10.07 -21.71
N ARG A 36 -6.51 -9.03 -20.88
CA ARG A 36 -7.45 -7.94 -21.11
C ARG A 36 -6.88 -6.96 -22.15
N SER A 37 -7.75 -6.17 -22.76
CA SER A 37 -7.34 -5.07 -23.66
C SER A 37 -6.67 -3.91 -22.93
N GLN A 38 -6.75 -3.88 -21.61
CA GLN A 38 -6.22 -2.82 -20.75
C GLN A 38 -5.38 -3.40 -19.62
N VAL A 39 -4.23 -2.80 -19.38
CA VAL A 39 -3.37 -3.13 -18.23
C VAL A 39 -3.88 -2.41 -16.97
N GLY A 40 -3.39 -2.85 -15.80
CA GLY A 40 -3.71 -2.24 -14.50
C GLY A 40 -4.22 -3.25 -13.47
N GLY A 41 -4.83 -4.36 -13.91
CA GLY A 41 -5.37 -5.37 -12.98
C GLY A 41 -6.44 -4.79 -12.06
N ALA A 42 -6.27 -4.91 -10.75
CA ALA A 42 -7.16 -4.34 -9.74
C ALA A 42 -7.12 -2.79 -9.67
N ALA A 43 -6.05 -2.18 -10.17
CA ALA A 43 -5.87 -0.72 -10.19
C ALA A 43 -6.36 -0.08 -11.49
N VAL A 44 -7.09 -0.82 -12.33
CA VAL A 44 -7.62 -0.29 -13.58
C VAL A 44 -8.70 0.76 -13.30
N THR A 45 -8.68 1.83 -14.11
CA THR A 45 -9.76 2.82 -14.14
C THR A 45 -10.79 2.40 -15.19
N GLU A 46 -12.05 2.32 -14.79
CA GLU A 46 -13.18 1.95 -15.64
C GLU A 46 -14.16 3.11 -15.80
N GLN A 47 -15.02 3.03 -16.79
CA GLN A 47 -16.03 4.04 -17.10
C GLN A 47 -17.41 3.37 -17.24
N PRO A 48 -17.94 2.75 -16.16
CA PRO A 48 -19.14 1.92 -16.23
C PRO A 48 -20.43 2.69 -16.59
N TRP A 49 -20.43 4.02 -16.41
CA TRP A 49 -21.59 4.90 -16.66
C TRP A 49 -21.31 5.96 -17.74
N GLY A 50 -20.31 5.73 -18.61
CA GLY A 50 -19.93 6.64 -19.70
C GLY A 50 -18.64 7.40 -19.44
N PRO A 51 -18.18 8.20 -20.44
CA PRO A 51 -16.82 8.77 -20.45
C PRO A 51 -16.56 9.80 -19.34
N ASP A 52 -17.61 10.40 -18.79
CA ASP A 52 -17.49 11.43 -17.76
C ASP A 52 -17.32 10.84 -16.35
N PHE A 53 -17.58 9.54 -16.17
CA PHE A 53 -17.49 8.85 -14.87
C PHE A 53 -16.33 7.88 -14.86
N LYS A 54 -15.19 8.34 -14.34
CA LYS A 54 -13.98 7.54 -14.18
C LYS A 54 -13.87 7.07 -12.72
N MET A 55 -13.79 5.76 -12.53
CA MET A 55 -13.59 5.18 -11.22
C MET A 55 -12.61 4.03 -11.27
N THR A 56 -11.92 3.81 -10.18
CA THR A 56 -11.09 2.61 -10.04
C THR A 56 -11.95 1.38 -9.78
N ALA A 57 -11.63 0.25 -10.40
CA ALA A 57 -12.39 -0.97 -10.24
C ALA A 57 -12.36 -1.50 -8.79
N LEU A 58 -11.18 -1.52 -8.15
CA LEU A 58 -11.00 -2.11 -6.82
C LEU A 58 -10.03 -1.32 -5.92
N SER A 59 -9.17 -0.47 -6.48
CA SER A 59 -8.10 0.20 -5.73
C SER A 59 -8.43 1.68 -5.52
N TYR A 60 -9.28 1.98 -4.56
CA TYR A 60 -9.73 3.35 -4.29
C TYR A 60 -8.76 4.19 -3.45
N VAL A 61 -7.83 3.55 -2.75
CA VAL A 61 -6.80 4.22 -1.94
C VAL A 61 -5.42 3.73 -2.32
N MET A 62 -4.49 4.67 -2.46
CA MET A 62 -3.09 4.42 -2.72
C MET A 62 -2.31 4.47 -1.40
N SER A 63 -2.18 3.33 -0.70
CA SER A 63 -1.53 3.26 0.61
C SER A 63 -0.25 2.42 0.65
N MET A 64 -0.10 1.46 -0.25
CA MET A 64 0.92 0.41 -0.13
C MET A 64 2.09 0.53 -1.12
N MET A 65 2.08 1.50 -2.03
CA MET A 65 3.17 1.68 -3.00
C MET A 65 4.41 2.28 -2.30
N PRO A 66 5.53 1.55 -2.26
CA PRO A 66 6.74 2.10 -1.65
C PRO A 66 7.25 3.34 -2.40
N PRO A 67 7.65 4.40 -1.69
CA PRO A 67 8.20 5.62 -2.31
C PRO A 67 9.43 5.35 -3.19
N THR A 68 10.17 4.28 -2.91
CA THR A 68 11.30 3.82 -3.73
C THR A 68 10.89 3.46 -5.15
N ILE A 69 9.76 2.78 -5.31
CA ILE A 69 9.22 2.41 -6.63
C ILE A 69 8.82 3.65 -7.41
N LEU A 70 8.14 4.61 -6.76
CA LEU A 70 7.75 5.88 -7.37
C LEU A 70 8.97 6.63 -7.93
N ARG A 71 10.05 6.67 -7.16
CA ARG A 71 11.30 7.33 -7.56
C ARG A 71 12.05 6.54 -8.62
N GLU A 72 12.22 5.23 -8.44
CA GLU A 72 12.97 4.40 -9.39
C GLU A 72 12.32 4.36 -10.77
N LEU A 73 11.00 4.28 -10.84
CA LEU A 73 10.27 4.27 -12.11
C LEU A 73 9.89 5.68 -12.59
N GLU A 74 10.26 6.73 -11.83
CA GLU A 74 10.01 8.14 -12.19
C GLU A 74 8.53 8.41 -12.54
N LEU A 75 7.59 7.76 -11.81
CA LEU A 75 6.17 7.73 -12.17
C LEU A 75 5.56 9.13 -12.30
N GLY A 76 6.04 10.11 -11.54
CA GLY A 76 5.60 11.50 -11.67
C GLY A 76 5.84 12.09 -13.07
N ARG A 77 6.92 11.70 -13.76
CA ARG A 77 7.20 12.13 -15.14
C ARG A 77 6.22 11.54 -16.16
N HIS A 78 5.54 10.47 -15.77
CA HIS A 78 4.53 9.79 -16.59
C HIS A 78 3.10 10.17 -16.20
N GLY A 79 2.93 11.29 -15.47
CA GLY A 79 1.62 11.82 -15.10
C GLY A 79 1.00 11.17 -13.86
N TYR A 80 1.76 10.35 -13.13
CA TYR A 80 1.28 9.78 -11.88
C TYR A 80 1.16 10.87 -10.82
N HIS A 81 -0.03 11.04 -10.27
CA HIS A 81 -0.33 12.00 -9.22
C HIS A 81 -1.22 11.36 -8.16
N VAL A 82 -0.91 11.59 -6.88
CA VAL A 82 -1.72 11.14 -5.75
C VAL A 82 -2.31 12.35 -5.06
N TYR A 83 -3.63 12.37 -4.94
CA TYR A 83 -4.36 13.37 -4.18
C TYR A 83 -4.52 12.88 -2.75
N PRO A 84 -4.17 13.70 -1.74
CA PRO A 84 -4.42 13.34 -0.35
C PRO A 84 -5.92 13.11 -0.12
N GLN A 85 -6.26 12.06 0.59
CA GLN A 85 -7.60 11.84 1.11
C GLN A 85 -7.66 12.39 2.52
N HIS A 86 -8.66 13.23 2.81
CA HIS A 86 -8.81 13.89 4.11
C HIS A 86 -9.93 13.25 4.95
N GLY A 87 -9.75 11.99 5.31
CA GLY A 87 -10.65 11.29 6.22
C GLY A 87 -11.80 10.54 5.55
N TYR A 88 -12.69 10.03 6.38
CA TYR A 88 -13.81 9.20 5.96
C TYR A 88 -15.13 9.85 6.34
N PHE A 89 -16.14 9.67 5.49
CA PHE A 89 -17.52 10.04 5.75
C PHE A 89 -18.42 8.81 5.60
N VAL A 90 -19.14 8.48 6.66
CA VAL A 90 -20.04 7.32 6.70
C VAL A 90 -21.46 7.80 7.06
N PRO A 91 -22.37 7.86 6.09
CA PRO A 91 -23.78 8.19 6.36
C PRO A 91 -24.53 6.97 6.87
N TYR A 92 -25.50 7.20 7.75
CA TYR A 92 -26.45 6.18 8.23
C TYR A 92 -27.86 6.47 7.72
N ALA A 93 -28.67 5.44 7.61
CA ALA A 93 -30.04 5.55 7.10
C ALA A 93 -30.98 6.39 7.98
N ASP A 94 -30.65 6.57 9.26
CA ASP A 94 -31.40 7.38 10.23
C ASP A 94 -31.03 8.88 10.21
N GLY A 95 -30.21 9.30 9.25
CA GLY A 95 -29.76 10.69 9.09
C GLY A 95 -28.51 11.05 9.91
N ARG A 96 -28.04 10.17 10.79
CA ARG A 96 -26.74 10.36 11.44
C ARG A 96 -25.60 10.17 10.43
N PHE A 97 -24.45 10.70 10.75
CA PHE A 97 -23.23 10.44 10.00
C PHE A 97 -22.01 10.40 10.93
N LEU A 98 -21.00 9.69 10.53
CA LEU A 98 -19.68 9.68 11.15
C LEU A 98 -18.68 10.30 10.19
N GLN A 99 -18.02 11.37 10.59
CA GLN A 99 -16.93 11.99 9.86
C GLN A 99 -15.62 11.79 10.63
N LEU A 100 -14.63 11.19 10.01
CA LEU A 100 -13.34 10.88 10.62
C LEU A 100 -12.24 11.66 9.88
N PRO A 101 -11.95 12.92 10.27
CA PRO A 101 -10.83 13.66 9.69
C PRO A 101 -9.50 13.03 10.10
N ASP A 102 -8.53 12.99 9.19
CA ASP A 102 -7.20 12.42 9.45
C ASP A 102 -6.26 13.42 10.13
N ASP A 103 -6.48 14.71 9.89
CA ASP A 103 -5.64 15.83 10.30
C ASP A 103 -6.13 16.56 11.56
N ASP A 104 -7.28 16.17 12.11
CA ASP A 104 -7.87 16.75 13.33
C ASP A 104 -8.26 15.66 14.35
N PRO A 105 -7.33 15.23 15.22
CA PRO A 105 -7.63 14.22 16.24
C PRO A 105 -8.72 14.62 17.24
N ALA A 106 -8.83 15.92 17.59
CA ALA A 106 -9.84 16.40 18.52
C ALA A 106 -11.24 16.27 17.91
N ARG A 107 -11.41 16.72 16.69
CA ARG A 107 -12.67 16.58 15.95
C ARG A 107 -13.02 15.12 15.70
N ARG A 108 -12.02 14.25 15.40
CA ARG A 108 -12.24 12.80 15.26
C ARG A 108 -12.77 12.19 16.56
N HIS A 109 -12.17 12.52 17.71
CA HIS A 109 -12.62 12.08 19.01
C HIS A 109 -14.06 12.57 19.30
N GLU A 110 -14.37 13.84 19.04
CA GLU A 110 -15.73 14.39 19.16
C GLU A 110 -16.75 13.61 18.32
N GLN A 111 -16.41 13.33 17.06
CA GLN A 111 -17.32 12.62 16.15
C GLN A 111 -17.59 11.19 16.62
N ILE A 112 -16.58 10.46 17.07
CA ILE A 112 -16.73 9.10 17.62
C ILE A 112 -17.53 9.14 18.93
N SER A 113 -17.31 10.15 19.78
CA SER A 113 -18.02 10.31 21.07
C SER A 113 -19.54 10.45 20.90
N LYS A 114 -20.03 10.91 19.75
CA LYS A 114 -21.47 10.94 19.43
C LYS A 114 -22.11 9.55 19.39
N PHE A 115 -21.31 8.52 19.18
CA PHE A 115 -21.73 7.13 19.14
C PHE A 115 -21.32 6.39 20.41
N SER A 116 -20.06 6.58 20.86
CA SER A 116 -19.51 5.94 22.05
C SER A 116 -18.32 6.76 22.58
N ALA A 117 -18.46 7.31 23.76
CA ALA A 117 -17.36 8.00 24.45
C ALA A 117 -16.22 7.03 24.78
N HIS A 118 -16.53 5.80 25.18
CA HIS A 118 -15.55 4.76 25.47
C HIS A 118 -14.70 4.43 24.23
N ASP A 119 -15.32 4.33 23.05
CA ASP A 119 -14.60 4.03 21.82
C ASP A 119 -13.76 5.21 21.33
N ALA A 120 -14.22 6.45 21.56
CA ALA A 120 -13.43 7.64 21.27
C ALA A 120 -12.11 7.66 22.06
N ASP A 121 -12.15 7.32 23.35
CA ASP A 121 -10.95 7.20 24.20
C ASP A 121 -10.09 5.99 23.81
N ALA A 122 -10.73 4.87 23.44
CA ALA A 122 -10.03 3.67 22.99
C ALA A 122 -9.28 3.89 21.67
N MET A 123 -9.86 4.69 20.75
CA MET A 123 -9.25 4.98 19.44
C MET A 123 -7.89 5.67 19.57
N VAL A 124 -7.71 6.57 20.55
CA VAL A 124 -6.43 7.22 20.79
C VAL A 124 -5.34 6.19 21.14
N ARG A 125 -5.68 5.21 21.99
CA ARG A 125 -4.75 4.12 22.35
C ARG A 125 -4.48 3.20 21.15
N TRP A 126 -5.53 2.88 20.40
CA TRP A 126 -5.45 2.08 19.19
C TRP A 126 -4.53 2.71 18.14
N ASP A 127 -4.71 3.99 17.82
CA ASP A 127 -3.88 4.71 16.85
C ASP A 127 -2.40 4.72 17.28
N THR A 128 -2.15 4.93 18.57
CA THR A 128 -0.79 4.90 19.13
C THR A 128 -0.16 3.52 18.97
N TRP A 129 -0.89 2.46 19.31
CA TRP A 129 -0.43 1.08 19.18
C TRP A 129 -0.20 0.71 17.72
N LEU A 130 -1.16 1.01 16.82
CA LEU A 130 -1.08 0.72 15.40
C LEU A 130 0.07 1.49 14.74
N GLY A 131 0.30 2.74 15.13
CA GLY A 131 1.42 3.54 14.65
C GLY A 131 2.79 2.93 15.01
N ARG A 132 2.94 2.40 16.23
CA ARG A 132 4.15 1.67 16.65
C ARG A 132 4.34 0.38 15.85
N LEU A 133 3.26 -0.37 15.65
CA LEU A 133 3.27 -1.60 14.85
C LEU A 133 3.67 -1.30 13.39
N ALA A 134 3.01 -0.32 12.77
CA ALA A 134 3.29 0.10 11.40
C ALA A 134 4.74 0.61 11.23
N GLY A 135 5.25 1.41 12.18
CA GLY A 135 6.63 1.88 12.17
C GLY A 135 7.66 0.76 12.25
N THR A 136 7.33 -0.34 12.94
CA THR A 136 8.21 -1.51 13.07
C THR A 136 8.13 -2.42 11.84
N LEU A 137 6.92 -2.70 11.35
CA LEU A 137 6.68 -3.64 10.24
C LEU A 137 6.88 -3.01 8.86
N GLY A 138 6.60 -1.70 8.72
CA GLY A 138 6.68 -1.00 7.44
C GLY A 138 7.99 -1.22 6.67
N PRO A 139 9.17 -1.06 7.30
CA PRO A 139 10.46 -1.32 6.65
C PRO A 139 10.66 -2.77 6.20
N LEU A 140 9.94 -3.73 6.80
CA LEU A 140 10.06 -5.15 6.45
C LEU A 140 9.32 -5.50 5.16
N LEU A 141 8.30 -4.71 4.77
CA LEU A 141 7.52 -4.95 3.55
C LEU A 141 8.36 -4.87 2.27
N THR A 142 9.46 -4.14 2.30
CA THR A 142 10.36 -3.95 1.14
C THR A 142 11.73 -4.59 1.33
N SER A 143 11.92 -5.32 2.42
CA SER A 143 13.18 -6.01 2.74
C SER A 143 13.05 -7.50 2.46
N PRO A 144 14.06 -8.16 1.90
CA PRO A 144 14.08 -9.61 1.83
C PRO A 144 13.97 -10.20 3.25
N PRO A 145 13.12 -11.21 3.48
CA PRO A 145 13.03 -11.84 4.78
C PRO A 145 14.35 -12.52 5.12
N PRO A 146 14.82 -12.46 6.38
CA PRO A 146 16.02 -13.16 6.79
C PRO A 146 15.81 -14.67 6.69
N LYS A 147 16.85 -15.40 6.30
CA LYS A 147 16.81 -16.87 6.19
C LYS A 147 16.83 -17.48 7.60
N LEU A 148 15.64 -17.74 8.13
CA LEU A 148 15.48 -18.39 9.44
C LEU A 148 16.10 -19.79 9.40
N GLY A 149 16.84 -20.14 10.47
CA GLY A 149 17.55 -21.43 10.58
C GLY A 149 18.90 -21.52 9.85
N SER A 150 19.29 -20.51 9.07
CA SER A 150 20.65 -20.44 8.53
C SER A 150 21.66 -20.10 9.62
N LYS A 151 22.80 -20.82 9.62
CA LYS A 151 23.93 -20.60 10.54
C LYS A 151 25.07 -19.78 9.90
N ARG A 152 24.86 -19.24 8.70
CA ARG A 152 25.87 -18.39 8.04
C ARG A 152 25.96 -17.05 8.80
N PRO A 153 27.18 -16.52 9.02
CA PRO A 153 27.36 -15.30 9.81
C PRO A 153 26.50 -14.13 9.36
N ARG A 154 26.38 -13.90 8.06
CA ARG A 154 25.55 -12.84 7.48
C ARG A 154 24.07 -13.03 7.81
N ASP A 155 23.54 -14.24 7.63
CA ASP A 155 22.14 -14.54 7.91
C ASP A 155 21.82 -14.43 9.41
N LEU A 156 22.78 -14.75 10.29
CA LEU A 156 22.65 -14.57 11.73
C LEU A 156 22.56 -13.09 12.12
N VAL A 157 23.35 -12.22 11.48
CA VAL A 157 23.26 -10.76 11.68
C VAL A 157 21.87 -10.26 11.28
N ASP A 158 21.34 -10.69 10.13
CA ASP A 158 20.02 -10.30 9.66
C ASP A 158 18.90 -10.80 10.61
N GLN A 159 19.04 -12.03 11.13
CA GLN A 159 18.10 -12.58 12.14
C GLN A 159 18.15 -11.79 13.45
N LEU A 160 19.34 -11.44 13.95
CA LEU A 160 19.50 -10.63 15.16
C LEU A 160 18.95 -9.21 14.96
N ALA A 161 19.19 -8.61 13.80
CA ALA A 161 18.65 -7.30 13.47
C ALA A 161 17.11 -7.29 13.44
N LEU A 162 16.50 -8.35 12.89
CA LEU A 162 15.05 -8.54 12.94
C LEU A 162 14.56 -8.71 14.38
N ALA A 163 15.17 -9.60 15.15
CA ALA A 163 14.80 -9.85 16.53
C ALA A 163 14.89 -8.57 17.37
N TRP A 164 15.94 -7.75 17.15
CA TRP A 164 16.10 -6.47 17.82
C TRP A 164 14.99 -5.47 17.46
N LYS A 165 14.58 -5.39 16.18
CA LYS A 165 13.46 -4.55 15.75
C LYS A 165 12.14 -5.00 16.38
N LEU A 166 11.93 -6.31 16.50
CA LEU A 166 10.68 -6.89 17.01
C LEU A 166 10.60 -6.94 18.54
N ARG A 167 11.72 -6.71 19.27
CA ARG A 167 11.77 -6.86 20.75
C ARG A 167 10.80 -5.97 21.52
N HIS A 168 10.35 -4.88 20.93
CA HIS A 168 9.41 -3.94 21.55
C HIS A 168 7.97 -4.07 21.02
N LEU A 169 7.71 -5.04 20.14
CA LEU A 169 6.36 -5.36 19.74
C LEU A 169 5.67 -6.10 20.89
N ASP A 170 4.94 -5.34 21.72
CA ASP A 170 3.93 -5.94 22.56
C ASP A 170 2.71 -6.27 21.69
N VAL A 171 2.57 -7.56 21.37
CA VAL A 171 1.42 -8.09 20.61
C VAL A 171 0.22 -8.38 21.51
N ARG A 172 0.30 -8.07 22.79
CA ARG A 172 -0.81 -8.18 23.74
C ARG A 172 -1.56 -6.86 23.73
N ALA A 173 -2.69 -6.83 23.02
CA ALA A 173 -3.68 -5.76 23.11
C ALA A 173 -4.70 -6.09 24.20
#